data_54237c68777f0db1be25649e5db4c36e
#
_entry.id   54237c68777f0db1be25649e5db4c36e
#
_cell.length_a   1.000
_cell.length_b   1.000
_cell.length_c   1.000
_cell.angle_alpha   90.00
_cell.angle_beta   90.00
_cell.angle_gamma   90.00
#
_symmetry.space_group_name_H-M   'P 1'
#
loop_
_entity.id
_entity.type
_entity.pdbx_description
1 polymer ?
#
loop_
_entity_poly.entity_id
_entity_poly.type
_entity_poly.pdbx_seq_one_letter_code
_entity_poly.pdbx_strand_id
1 'polypeptide(L)'
;MISIQGKGVSSGVGVGPLYFYHRTKTEIPRYTVTDPDAEWHRFKGAQTAAIEQLGELAEKARAEAGDEAAMLFETHQMMAEDLDYEEAISDHINNEKMNAEAAISDTAVQFAAMFESMDDSYMQARAADVRDVSDRILGILSGAVQGGIASDVPVLLAADDLAPSETGQLDKSTLLGFITAGGSGSSHKAIRARTMGIPAIVGVGDALKPEYEGRPCIIDGATGNVVIDPDDMTRDYLLKKREEQLRLQRLLETLKGQPNVTKDGKSIRIYCNIGSPDDVHAVQVNDGGGIGLFRSEFLYLNSPDYPTEDQQFEAYKKVLADMNGKEVIIRTLDIGADKQIGYFNLPKEDNPAMGMRALRICLTRPEIFKTQLRALYRASAFGKLGIMFPMVTSVWEVREAKKYCEEVKRDLKAEGIPFAEDVQVGIMIETPAAAIMSDRLAKEVDFFSCGTNDLTQYTLACDRQNNDLGRFYDPHNPAVLRLLKMVTENAHKNGIWVGICGELGADLTLTETFLAIGVDELSVSPRAVLPLRNAVRMTDTRESAPRLLAAIDAEFPETL
;
A
#
# COMPACT_ATOMS: atom_id res chain seq x y z
N MET A 1 31.26 10.69 -17.36
CA MET A 1 29.86 10.38 -17.09
C MET A 1 29.63 8.87 -17.18
N ILE A 2 29.04 8.26 -16.18
CA ILE A 2 28.64 6.84 -16.12
C ILE A 2 27.13 6.84 -15.90
N SER A 3 26.37 6.09 -16.69
CA SER A 3 24.92 5.92 -16.52
C SER A 3 24.62 4.47 -16.15
N ILE A 4 23.86 4.26 -15.08
CA ILE A 4 23.45 2.95 -14.58
C ILE A 4 21.93 2.94 -14.54
N GLN A 5 21.32 1.88 -15.03
CA GLN A 5 19.87 1.69 -15.02
C GLN A 5 19.46 0.69 -13.95
N GLY A 6 18.57 1.10 -13.07
CA GLY A 6 17.90 0.26 -12.11
C GLY A 6 16.38 0.42 -12.18
N LYS A 7 15.68 -0.10 -11.20
CA LYS A 7 14.24 0.05 -11.04
C LYS A 7 13.96 1.22 -10.09
N GLY A 8 13.30 2.27 -10.58
CA GLY A 8 12.83 3.36 -9.75
C GLY A 8 11.70 2.88 -8.82
N VAL A 9 11.82 3.14 -7.53
CA VAL A 9 10.84 2.70 -6.51
C VAL A 9 10.24 3.85 -5.71
N SER A 10 10.88 5.01 -5.74
CA SER A 10 10.37 6.25 -5.17
C SER A 10 10.80 7.42 -6.06
N SER A 11 9.83 8.20 -6.54
CA SER A 11 10.05 9.30 -7.48
C SER A 11 10.83 10.45 -6.85
N GLY A 12 11.48 11.25 -7.70
CA GLY A 12 12.24 12.44 -7.32
C GLY A 12 13.63 12.43 -7.92
N VAL A 13 14.31 13.58 -7.89
CA VAL A 13 15.70 13.73 -8.30
C VAL A 13 16.57 14.04 -7.09
N GLY A 14 17.46 13.12 -6.74
CA GLY A 14 18.48 13.27 -5.71
C GLY A 14 19.80 13.71 -6.32
N VAL A 15 20.47 14.69 -5.70
CA VAL A 15 21.76 15.24 -6.20
C VAL A 15 22.72 15.40 -5.05
N GLY A 16 23.84 14.71 -5.08
CA GLY A 16 24.85 14.77 -4.02
C GLY A 16 26.03 13.83 -4.28
N PRO A 17 27.02 13.83 -3.41
CA PRO A 17 28.09 12.84 -3.44
C PRO A 17 27.53 11.43 -3.11
N LEU A 18 28.06 10.42 -3.79
CA LEU A 18 27.72 9.04 -3.51
C LEU A 18 28.47 8.57 -2.25
N TYR A 19 27.76 7.97 -1.32
CA TYR A 19 28.31 7.40 -0.10
C TYR A 19 27.95 5.93 -0.02
N PHE A 20 28.96 5.04 0.07
CA PHE A 20 28.72 3.62 0.21
C PHE A 20 28.47 3.27 1.68
N TYR A 21 27.34 2.62 1.93
CA TYR A 21 27.05 2.07 3.24
C TYR A 21 27.90 0.81 3.46
N HIS A 22 28.92 0.94 4.27
CA HIS A 22 29.77 -0.18 4.63
C HIS A 22 29.20 -0.85 5.87
N ARG A 23 28.58 -2.02 5.68
CA ARG A 23 28.38 -2.90 6.83
C ARG A 23 29.76 -3.27 7.37
N THR A 24 30.02 -2.94 8.62
CA THR A 24 31.17 -3.46 9.32
C THR A 24 30.96 -4.98 9.44
N LYS A 25 31.51 -5.76 8.53
CA LYS A 25 31.57 -7.21 8.70
C LYS A 25 32.36 -7.46 9.95
N THR A 26 31.68 -7.70 11.05
CA THR A 26 32.30 -8.11 12.28
C THR A 26 32.87 -9.52 12.01
N GLU A 27 34.20 -9.67 12.00
CA GLU A 27 34.79 -11.00 12.02
C GLU A 27 34.28 -11.68 13.29
N ILE A 28 33.56 -12.79 13.13
CA ILE A 28 33.00 -13.53 14.24
C ILE A 28 34.11 -14.39 14.83
N PRO A 29 34.65 -14.01 16.00
CA PRO A 29 35.67 -14.81 16.65
C PRO A 29 35.06 -16.15 17.06
N ARG A 30 35.82 -17.22 16.90
CA ARG A 30 35.43 -18.58 17.35
C ARG A 30 36.43 -19.10 18.32
N TYR A 31 36.03 -19.25 19.57
CA TYR A 31 36.84 -19.82 20.63
C TYR A 31 36.01 -20.60 21.64
N THR A 32 36.63 -21.52 22.35
CA THR A 32 35.99 -22.30 23.40
C THR A 32 36.01 -21.51 24.71
N VAL A 33 34.84 -21.35 25.31
CA VAL A 33 34.69 -20.63 26.59
C VAL A 33 34.99 -21.55 27.77
N THR A 34 35.59 -20.97 28.81
CA THR A 34 35.89 -21.68 30.06
C THR A 34 34.80 -21.53 31.10
N ASP A 35 33.97 -20.49 30.99
CA ASP A 35 32.86 -20.17 31.86
C ASP A 35 31.59 -19.91 31.01
N PRO A 36 30.80 -20.96 30.72
CA PRO A 36 29.57 -20.82 29.94
C PRO A 36 28.51 -19.91 30.58
N ASP A 37 28.44 -19.91 31.93
CA ASP A 37 27.47 -19.09 32.64
C ASP A 37 27.75 -17.57 32.45
N ALA A 38 29.02 -17.18 32.52
CA ALA A 38 29.42 -15.80 32.26
C ALA A 38 29.14 -15.41 30.79
N GLU A 39 29.39 -16.32 29.86
CA GLU A 39 29.13 -16.08 28.43
C GLU A 39 27.63 -15.98 28.12
N TRP A 40 26.81 -16.82 28.74
CA TRP A 40 25.38 -16.73 28.68
C TRP A 40 24.85 -15.37 29.20
N HIS A 41 25.35 -14.90 30.33
CA HIS A 41 24.99 -13.58 30.85
C HIS A 41 25.39 -12.44 29.90
N ARG A 42 26.53 -12.59 29.21
CA ARG A 42 27.01 -11.63 28.20
C ARG A 42 26.04 -11.58 27.00
N PHE A 43 25.60 -12.75 26.52
CA PHE A 43 24.54 -12.84 25.47
C PHE A 43 23.25 -12.18 25.93
N LYS A 44 22.74 -12.54 27.11
CA LYS A 44 21.48 -11.98 27.64
C LYS A 44 21.53 -10.46 27.80
N GLY A 45 22.66 -9.91 28.19
CA GLY A 45 22.86 -8.46 28.24
C GLY A 45 22.77 -7.79 26.86
N ALA A 46 23.38 -8.39 25.85
CA ALA A 46 23.31 -7.89 24.48
C ALA A 46 21.92 -8.06 23.87
N GLN A 47 21.24 -9.17 24.13
CA GLN A 47 19.86 -9.42 23.71
C GLN A 47 18.91 -8.36 24.29
N THR A 48 18.97 -8.10 25.59
CA THR A 48 18.14 -7.08 26.26
C THR A 48 18.36 -5.70 25.62
N ALA A 49 19.62 -5.32 25.41
CA ALA A 49 19.94 -4.04 24.76
C ALA A 49 19.43 -3.98 23.31
N ALA A 50 19.45 -5.09 22.56
CA ALA A 50 18.89 -5.16 21.22
C ALA A 50 17.36 -4.96 21.21
N ILE A 51 16.66 -5.60 22.16
CA ILE A 51 15.21 -5.46 22.34
C ILE A 51 14.83 -4.00 22.68
N GLU A 52 15.58 -3.35 23.57
CA GLU A 52 15.37 -1.94 23.90
C GLU A 52 15.54 -1.03 22.68
N GLN A 53 16.61 -1.22 21.91
CA GLN A 53 16.86 -0.45 20.67
C GLN A 53 15.76 -0.68 19.62
N LEU A 54 15.26 -1.92 19.47
CA LEU A 54 14.17 -2.23 18.56
C LEU A 54 12.87 -1.54 19.00
N GLY A 55 12.62 -1.45 20.31
CA GLY A 55 11.50 -0.71 20.89
C GLY A 55 11.58 0.79 20.59
N GLU A 56 12.75 1.41 20.73
CA GLU A 56 12.95 2.81 20.35
C GLU A 56 12.69 3.05 18.86
N LEU A 57 13.14 2.12 18.00
CA LEU A 57 12.89 2.18 16.56
C LEU A 57 11.41 2.00 16.23
N ALA A 58 10.69 1.12 16.96
CA ALA A 58 9.25 0.94 16.81
C ALA A 58 8.51 2.24 17.13
N GLU A 59 8.81 2.89 18.27
CA GLU A 59 8.20 4.16 18.66
C GLU A 59 8.49 5.27 17.65
N LYS A 60 9.73 5.38 17.17
CA LYS A 60 10.10 6.34 16.13
C LYS A 60 9.34 6.07 14.83
N ALA A 61 9.29 4.82 14.40
CA ALA A 61 8.57 4.43 13.17
C ALA A 61 7.06 4.70 13.30
N ARG A 62 6.47 4.46 14.47
CA ARG A 62 5.06 4.77 14.78
C ARG A 62 4.79 6.26 14.65
N ALA A 63 5.64 7.10 15.21
CA ALA A 63 5.49 8.54 15.15
C ALA A 63 5.64 9.11 13.73
N GLU A 64 6.50 8.51 12.89
CA GLU A 64 6.81 9.00 11.54
C GLU A 64 5.89 8.43 10.45
N ALA A 65 5.42 7.19 10.60
CA ALA A 65 4.77 6.43 9.52
C ALA A 65 3.60 5.53 9.98
N GLY A 66 3.22 5.58 11.27
CA GLY A 66 2.09 4.83 11.81
C GLY A 66 2.42 3.43 12.33
N ASP A 67 1.40 2.73 12.82
CA ASP A 67 1.53 1.42 13.48
C ASP A 67 2.08 0.31 12.57
N GLU A 68 1.75 0.32 11.28
CA GLU A 68 2.28 -0.67 10.32
C GLU A 68 3.81 -0.61 10.20
N ALA A 69 4.37 0.60 10.24
CA ALA A 69 5.83 0.77 10.21
C ALA A 69 6.49 0.35 11.52
N ALA A 70 5.79 0.47 12.65
CA ALA A 70 6.26 0.02 13.95
C ALA A 70 6.23 -1.51 14.08
N MET A 71 5.21 -2.16 13.52
CA MET A 71 4.99 -3.61 13.59
C MET A 71 6.20 -4.44 13.13
N LEU A 72 6.98 -3.93 12.17
CA LEU A 72 8.21 -4.57 11.74
C LEU A 72 9.21 -4.72 12.90
N PHE A 73 9.44 -3.64 13.64
CA PHE A 73 10.39 -3.63 14.76
C PHE A 73 9.85 -4.39 15.96
N GLU A 74 8.54 -4.35 16.21
CA GLU A 74 7.87 -5.17 17.22
C GLU A 74 8.01 -6.66 16.90
N THR A 75 7.88 -7.04 15.63
CA THR A 75 8.13 -8.42 15.19
C THR A 75 9.59 -8.82 15.43
N HIS A 76 10.54 -7.93 15.17
CA HIS A 76 11.95 -8.19 15.46
C HIS A 76 12.23 -8.32 16.97
N GLN A 77 11.51 -7.55 17.82
CA GLN A 77 11.57 -7.74 19.28
C GLN A 77 11.07 -9.15 19.66
N MET A 78 9.92 -9.57 19.14
CA MET A 78 9.38 -10.90 19.39
C MET A 78 10.33 -12.01 18.93
N MET A 79 10.99 -11.85 17.79
CA MET A 79 12.01 -12.80 17.31
C MET A 79 13.25 -12.82 18.20
N ALA A 80 13.66 -11.66 18.73
CA ALA A 80 14.78 -11.60 19.67
C ALA A 80 14.45 -12.27 21.02
N GLU A 81 13.17 -12.33 21.41
CA GLU A 81 12.65 -12.94 22.63
C GLU A 81 12.17 -14.39 22.43
N ASP A 82 12.31 -14.92 21.21
CA ASP A 82 11.82 -16.26 20.88
C ASP A 82 12.55 -17.34 21.68
N LEU A 83 11.78 -18.23 22.32
CA LEU A 83 12.32 -19.25 23.20
C LEU A 83 13.14 -20.30 22.46
N ASP A 84 12.75 -20.68 21.25
CA ASP A 84 13.47 -21.67 20.46
C ASP A 84 14.81 -21.08 19.98
N TYR A 85 14.83 -19.78 19.65
CA TYR A 85 16.05 -19.06 19.30
C TYR A 85 17.00 -18.94 20.49
N GLU A 86 16.50 -18.62 21.68
CA GLU A 86 17.29 -18.60 22.93
C GLU A 86 17.83 -19.96 23.29
N GLU A 87 17.01 -21.02 23.20
CA GLU A 87 17.42 -22.40 23.54
C GLU A 87 18.53 -22.88 22.63
N ALA A 88 18.44 -22.62 21.32
CA ALA A 88 19.50 -22.98 20.38
C ALA A 88 20.83 -22.29 20.70
N ILE A 89 20.83 -20.99 21.04
CA ILE A 89 22.04 -20.27 21.46
C ILE A 89 22.57 -20.82 22.79
N SER A 90 21.66 -21.11 23.73
CA SER A 90 22.04 -21.71 25.02
C SER A 90 22.71 -23.05 24.86
N ASP A 91 22.23 -23.89 23.96
CA ASP A 91 22.86 -25.20 23.66
C ASP A 91 24.29 -25.06 23.12
N HIS A 92 24.49 -24.14 22.18
CA HIS A 92 25.84 -23.86 21.66
C HIS A 92 26.80 -23.33 22.74
N ILE A 93 26.31 -22.44 23.64
CA ILE A 93 27.15 -21.88 24.70
C ILE A 93 27.44 -22.93 25.81
N ASN A 94 26.38 -23.60 26.29
CA ASN A 94 26.50 -24.45 27.48
C ASN A 94 27.04 -25.86 27.17
N ASN A 95 26.56 -26.46 26.05
CA ASN A 95 26.91 -27.83 25.71
C ASN A 95 28.17 -27.92 24.82
N GLU A 96 28.28 -27.01 23.83
CA GLU A 96 29.42 -26.98 22.89
C GLU A 96 30.54 -26.04 23.35
N LYS A 97 30.31 -25.26 24.40
CA LYS A 97 31.24 -24.27 24.96
C LYS A 97 31.70 -23.23 23.93
N MET A 98 30.80 -22.82 23.04
CA MET A 98 31.07 -21.77 22.06
C MET A 98 30.95 -20.38 22.70
N ASN A 99 31.73 -19.42 22.20
CA ASN A 99 31.49 -18.01 22.55
C ASN A 99 30.20 -17.47 21.96
N ALA A 100 29.60 -16.47 22.57
CA ALA A 100 28.30 -15.95 22.23
C ALA A 100 28.18 -15.52 20.76
N GLU A 101 29.22 -14.87 20.20
CA GLU A 101 29.18 -14.43 18.79
C GLU A 101 29.10 -15.61 17.83
N ALA A 102 29.85 -16.69 18.09
CA ALA A 102 29.81 -17.90 17.27
C ALA A 102 28.47 -18.62 17.40
N ALA A 103 27.93 -18.72 18.63
CA ALA A 103 26.64 -19.33 18.92
C ALA A 103 25.51 -18.62 18.19
N ILE A 104 25.43 -17.27 18.26
CA ILE A 104 24.44 -16.46 17.57
C ILE A 104 24.56 -16.62 16.05
N SER A 105 25.76 -16.58 15.51
CA SER A 105 26.01 -16.74 14.07
C SER A 105 25.51 -18.07 13.54
N ASP A 106 25.81 -19.16 14.24
CA ASP A 106 25.41 -20.51 13.81
C ASP A 106 23.90 -20.71 13.93
N THR A 107 23.31 -20.22 15.01
CA THR A 107 21.83 -20.19 15.18
C THR A 107 21.15 -19.37 14.07
N ALA A 108 21.69 -18.20 13.75
CA ALA A 108 21.15 -17.35 12.69
C ALA A 108 21.14 -18.06 11.31
N VAL A 109 22.24 -18.76 10.98
CA VAL A 109 22.33 -19.54 9.74
C VAL A 109 21.32 -20.69 9.74
N GLN A 110 21.18 -21.41 10.86
CA GLN A 110 20.25 -22.53 10.99
C GLN A 110 18.78 -22.06 10.84
N PHE A 111 18.36 -21.03 11.56
CA PHE A 111 16.99 -20.52 11.52
C PHE A 111 16.67 -19.88 10.17
N ALA A 112 17.60 -19.11 9.59
CA ALA A 112 17.40 -18.55 8.27
C ALA A 112 17.22 -19.64 7.20
N ALA A 113 18.04 -20.70 7.22
CA ALA A 113 17.90 -21.83 6.29
C ALA A 113 16.59 -22.58 6.49
N MET A 114 16.09 -22.70 7.73
CA MET A 114 14.79 -23.30 8.02
C MET A 114 13.66 -22.50 7.35
N PHE A 115 13.63 -21.17 7.51
CA PHE A 115 12.64 -20.32 6.88
C PHE A 115 12.75 -20.32 5.34
N GLU A 116 13.96 -20.30 4.78
CA GLU A 116 14.20 -20.36 3.33
C GLU A 116 13.72 -21.67 2.70
N SER A 117 13.66 -22.75 3.48
CA SER A 117 13.21 -24.07 3.01
C SER A 117 11.68 -24.24 3.00
N MET A 118 10.91 -23.28 3.54
CA MET A 118 9.45 -23.33 3.56
C MET A 118 8.85 -23.00 2.19
N ASP A 119 7.71 -23.59 1.85
CA ASP A 119 7.02 -23.35 0.57
C ASP A 119 6.29 -22.00 0.50
N ASP A 120 6.19 -21.27 1.62
CA ASP A 120 5.50 -19.99 1.74
C ASP A 120 6.46 -18.82 1.58
N SER A 121 6.25 -17.97 0.58
CA SER A 121 7.09 -16.81 0.28
C SER A 121 7.15 -15.77 1.42
N TYR A 122 6.09 -15.67 2.22
CA TYR A 122 6.06 -14.81 3.41
C TYR A 122 6.99 -15.36 4.49
N MET A 123 6.96 -16.67 4.74
CA MET A 123 7.87 -17.32 5.69
C MET A 123 9.32 -17.27 5.20
N GLN A 124 9.57 -17.44 3.89
CA GLN A 124 10.92 -17.27 3.33
C GLN A 124 11.50 -15.87 3.57
N ALA A 125 10.66 -14.82 3.53
CA ALA A 125 11.09 -13.46 3.82
C ALA A 125 11.57 -13.28 5.27
N ARG A 126 11.08 -14.08 6.23
CA ARG A 126 11.51 -14.08 7.64
C ARG A 126 12.98 -14.46 7.85
N ALA A 127 13.57 -15.16 6.90
CA ALA A 127 15.01 -15.44 6.96
C ALA A 127 15.87 -14.16 7.02
N ALA A 128 15.44 -13.10 6.35
CA ALA A 128 16.12 -11.80 6.41
C ALA A 128 15.96 -11.14 7.79
N ASP A 129 14.78 -11.27 8.40
CA ASP A 129 14.49 -10.71 9.72
C ASP A 129 15.34 -11.38 10.82
N VAL A 130 15.47 -12.72 10.77
CA VAL A 130 16.35 -13.46 11.68
C VAL A 130 17.81 -12.98 11.58
N ARG A 131 18.29 -12.77 10.36
CA ARG A 131 19.65 -12.25 10.15
C ARG A 131 19.80 -10.84 10.72
N ASP A 132 18.82 -9.96 10.50
CA ASP A 132 18.85 -8.57 10.99
C ASP A 132 18.87 -8.51 12.53
N VAL A 133 18.04 -9.31 13.20
CA VAL A 133 18.01 -9.43 14.66
C VAL A 133 19.35 -9.97 15.19
N SER A 134 19.87 -11.01 14.58
CA SER A 134 21.14 -11.62 14.97
C SER A 134 22.33 -10.68 14.77
N ASP A 135 22.39 -9.98 13.64
CA ASP A 135 23.44 -8.99 13.33
C ASP A 135 23.40 -7.82 14.33
N ARG A 136 22.21 -7.43 14.81
CA ARG A 136 22.06 -6.41 15.84
C ARG A 136 22.67 -6.87 17.17
N ILE A 137 22.35 -8.07 17.64
CA ILE A 137 22.89 -8.61 18.88
C ILE A 137 24.42 -8.76 18.78
N LEU A 138 24.92 -9.24 17.64
CA LEU A 138 26.35 -9.35 17.33
C LEU A 138 27.06 -8.00 17.36
N GLY A 139 26.44 -6.96 16.80
CA GLY A 139 26.94 -5.59 16.82
C GLY A 139 27.12 -5.06 18.25
N ILE A 140 26.16 -5.32 19.13
CA ILE A 140 26.22 -4.94 20.55
C ILE A 140 27.34 -5.70 21.26
N LEU A 141 27.43 -7.00 21.05
CA LEU A 141 28.51 -7.84 21.65
C LEU A 141 29.91 -7.39 21.24
N SER A 142 30.09 -7.02 19.99
CA SER A 142 31.38 -6.57 19.46
C SER A 142 31.72 -5.12 19.83
N GLY A 143 30.79 -4.37 20.44
CA GLY A 143 30.95 -2.94 20.68
C GLY A 143 31.04 -2.12 19.39
N ALA A 144 30.63 -2.71 18.26
CA ALA A 144 30.53 -1.99 17.00
C ALA A 144 29.40 -0.98 17.10
N VAL A 145 29.72 0.29 16.91
CA VAL A 145 28.70 1.33 16.76
C VAL A 145 27.90 0.96 15.51
N GLN A 146 26.64 0.58 15.68
CA GLN A 146 25.75 0.34 14.55
C GLN A 146 25.64 1.63 13.75
N GLY A 147 26.18 1.58 12.50
CA GLY A 147 26.44 2.76 11.71
C GLY A 147 25.18 3.52 11.34
N GLY A 148 25.08 4.72 11.87
CA GLY A 148 24.39 5.80 11.15
C GLY A 148 25.22 6.20 9.92
N ILE A 149 24.66 6.99 9.01
CA ILE A 149 25.45 7.63 7.95
C ILE A 149 26.45 8.57 8.63
N ALA A 150 27.71 8.17 8.67
CA ALA A 150 28.78 8.99 9.22
C ALA A 150 29.20 10.07 8.19
N SER A 151 28.26 10.93 7.80
CA SER A 151 28.50 12.04 6.89
C SER A 151 27.92 13.33 7.46
N ASP A 152 28.79 14.33 7.59
CA ASP A 152 28.39 15.68 8.02
C ASP A 152 27.69 16.47 6.90
N VAL A 153 27.64 15.92 5.69
CA VAL A 153 26.99 16.53 4.52
C VAL A 153 25.93 15.58 3.96
N PRO A 154 24.83 16.12 3.37
CA PRO A 154 23.82 15.29 2.75
C PRO A 154 24.37 14.49 1.57
N VAL A 155 24.05 13.17 1.50
CA VAL A 155 24.61 12.22 0.55
C VAL A 155 23.52 11.41 -0.17
N LEU A 156 23.90 10.83 -1.31
CA LEU A 156 23.19 9.71 -1.94
C LEU A 156 23.79 8.40 -1.40
N LEU A 157 22.97 7.60 -0.74
CA LEU A 157 23.41 6.36 -0.14
C LEU A 157 23.44 5.23 -1.17
N ALA A 158 24.57 4.58 -1.31
CA ALA A 158 24.74 3.36 -2.10
C ALA A 158 24.95 2.18 -1.17
N ALA A 159 24.29 1.05 -1.41
CA ALA A 159 24.45 -0.17 -0.65
C ALA A 159 24.26 -1.42 -1.53
N ASP A 160 24.85 -2.53 -1.16
CA ASP A 160 24.55 -3.82 -1.78
C ASP A 160 23.10 -4.18 -1.47
N ASP A 161 22.75 -4.09 -0.19
CA ASP A 161 21.40 -4.21 0.35
C ASP A 161 21.28 -3.44 1.67
N LEU A 162 20.06 -3.03 2.04
CA LEU A 162 19.78 -2.35 3.32
C LEU A 162 18.77 -3.17 4.11
N ALA A 163 19.12 -3.54 5.35
CA ALA A 163 18.17 -4.18 6.24
C ALA A 163 17.05 -3.21 6.67
N PRO A 164 15.88 -3.71 7.06
CA PRO A 164 14.80 -2.90 7.57
C PRO A 164 15.20 -2.00 8.73
N SER A 165 15.97 -2.52 9.67
CA SER A 165 16.48 -1.78 10.83
C SER A 165 17.48 -0.69 10.45
N GLU A 166 18.29 -0.89 9.42
CA GLU A 166 19.23 0.10 8.89
C GLU A 166 18.47 1.26 8.24
N THR A 167 17.45 0.96 7.44
CA THR A 167 16.60 1.99 6.82
C THR A 167 15.81 2.80 7.85
N GLY A 168 15.47 2.20 9.01
CA GLY A 168 14.79 2.85 10.13
C GLY A 168 15.63 3.93 10.80
N GLN A 169 16.96 3.81 10.76
CA GLN A 169 17.91 4.74 11.38
C GLN A 169 18.29 5.92 10.46
N LEU A 170 17.93 5.87 9.16
CA LEU A 170 18.29 6.91 8.20
C LEU A 170 17.59 8.23 8.52
N ASP A 171 18.36 9.32 8.58
CA ASP A 171 17.86 10.68 8.81
C ASP A 171 17.58 11.36 7.47
N LYS A 172 16.37 11.90 7.30
CA LYS A 172 15.97 12.68 6.13
C LYS A 172 16.82 13.91 5.88
N SER A 173 17.41 14.48 6.92
CA SER A 173 18.24 15.70 6.81
C SER A 173 19.57 15.44 6.11
N THR A 174 20.08 14.22 6.19
CA THR A 174 21.37 13.81 5.63
C THR A 174 21.25 12.91 4.42
N LEU A 175 20.04 12.43 4.09
CA LEU A 175 19.79 11.47 3.01
C LEU A 175 19.08 12.15 1.82
N LEU A 176 19.79 12.29 0.70
CA LEU A 176 19.26 12.86 -0.54
C LEU A 176 18.57 11.83 -1.44
N GLY A 177 18.74 10.55 -1.14
CA GLY A 177 18.19 9.40 -1.83
C GLY A 177 19.06 8.17 -1.66
N PHE A 178 18.59 7.01 -2.12
CA PHE A 178 19.41 5.80 -2.03
C PHE A 178 19.35 4.91 -3.29
N ILE A 179 20.38 4.10 -3.44
CA ILE A 179 20.58 3.18 -4.55
C ILE A 179 20.99 1.83 -3.95
N THR A 180 20.33 0.73 -4.34
CA THR A 180 20.77 -0.61 -3.91
C THR A 180 21.09 -1.50 -5.10
N ALA A 181 22.15 -2.31 -4.95
CA ALA A 181 22.50 -3.31 -5.96
C ALA A 181 21.41 -4.37 -6.06
N GLY A 182 20.92 -4.87 -4.92
CA GLY A 182 19.80 -5.81 -4.83
C GLY A 182 18.44 -5.13 -4.61
N GLY A 183 17.40 -5.98 -4.46
CA GLY A 183 16.05 -5.57 -4.07
C GLY A 183 15.03 -5.52 -5.18
N SER A 184 13.74 -5.56 -4.78
CA SER A 184 12.58 -5.47 -5.67
C SER A 184 11.72 -4.25 -5.35
N GLY A 185 10.82 -3.88 -6.27
CA GLY A 185 9.91 -2.73 -6.10
C GLY A 185 8.86 -2.89 -4.98
N SER A 186 8.64 -4.11 -4.50
CA SER A 186 7.75 -4.45 -3.39
C SER A 186 8.46 -4.61 -2.05
N SER A 187 9.80 -4.44 -2.00
CA SER A 187 10.57 -4.57 -0.77
C SER A 187 10.22 -3.50 0.28
N HIS A 188 10.41 -3.80 1.56
CA HIS A 188 10.23 -2.85 2.68
C HIS A 188 11.01 -1.54 2.46
N LYS A 189 12.17 -1.60 1.80
CA LYS A 189 12.97 -0.43 1.41
C LYS A 189 12.26 0.49 0.45
N ALA A 190 11.60 -0.09 -0.57
CA ALA A 190 10.82 0.66 -1.53
C ALA A 190 9.63 1.36 -0.85
N ILE A 191 8.97 0.67 0.08
CA ILE A 191 7.89 1.25 0.89
C ILE A 191 8.44 2.39 1.75
N ARG A 192 9.54 2.18 2.46
CA ARG A 192 10.16 3.20 3.32
C ARG A 192 10.60 4.43 2.53
N ALA A 193 11.24 4.26 1.37
CA ALA A 193 11.61 5.38 0.49
C ALA A 193 10.40 6.23 0.09
N ARG A 194 9.31 5.56 -0.28
CA ARG A 194 8.05 6.24 -0.62
C ARG A 194 7.49 7.00 0.59
N THR A 195 7.52 6.39 1.78
CA THR A 195 7.06 7.03 3.02
C THR A 195 7.91 8.25 3.37
N MET A 196 9.24 8.12 3.26
CA MET A 196 10.17 9.23 3.48
C MET A 196 10.08 10.31 2.41
N GLY A 197 9.52 10.02 1.23
CA GLY A 197 9.41 10.96 0.11
C GLY A 197 10.76 11.29 -0.54
N ILE A 198 11.75 10.38 -0.45
CA ILE A 198 13.08 10.53 -1.05
C ILE A 198 13.20 9.64 -2.29
N PRO A 199 13.96 10.07 -3.32
CA PRO A 199 14.21 9.27 -4.51
C PRO A 199 14.97 7.99 -4.17
N ALA A 200 14.53 6.86 -4.77
CA ALA A 200 15.18 5.57 -4.55
C ALA A 200 15.16 4.70 -5.79
N ILE A 201 16.27 4.00 -5.99
CA ILE A 201 16.50 3.07 -7.11
C ILE A 201 17.03 1.76 -6.54
N VAL A 202 16.48 0.64 -7.01
CA VAL A 202 16.90 -0.70 -6.58
C VAL A 202 17.29 -1.55 -7.79
N GLY A 203 18.04 -2.63 -7.54
CA GLY A 203 18.34 -3.61 -8.58
C GLY A 203 19.33 -3.12 -9.64
N VAL A 204 20.30 -2.28 -9.27
CA VAL A 204 21.35 -1.82 -10.19
C VAL A 204 22.48 -2.85 -10.39
N GLY A 205 22.49 -3.94 -9.61
CA GLY A 205 23.44 -5.03 -9.71
C GLY A 205 24.91 -4.60 -9.52
N ASP A 206 25.80 -5.34 -10.15
CA ASP A 206 27.26 -5.14 -10.07
C ASP A 206 27.75 -3.85 -10.77
N ALA A 207 26.85 -3.07 -11.38
CA ALA A 207 27.21 -1.78 -11.95
C ALA A 207 27.50 -0.73 -10.86
N LEU A 208 27.01 -0.93 -9.63
CA LEU A 208 27.27 -0.09 -8.49
C LEU A 208 28.61 -0.53 -7.84
N LYS A 209 29.66 0.25 -8.06
CA LYS A 209 31.02 -0.13 -7.64
C LYS A 209 31.53 0.77 -6.52
N PRO A 210 32.24 0.21 -5.51
CA PRO A 210 32.81 0.99 -4.42
C PRO A 210 33.78 2.11 -4.86
N GLU A 211 34.40 1.96 -6.03
CA GLU A 211 35.30 2.99 -6.62
C GLU A 211 34.59 4.32 -6.97
N TYR A 212 33.25 4.36 -6.85
CA TYR A 212 32.44 5.56 -7.06
C TYR A 212 32.21 6.36 -5.78
N GLU A 213 32.75 5.92 -4.64
CA GLU A 213 32.70 6.61 -3.36
C GLU A 213 33.12 8.08 -3.49
N GLY A 214 32.33 9.00 -2.92
CA GLY A 214 32.56 10.43 -2.93
C GLY A 214 32.34 11.16 -4.26
N ARG A 215 32.06 10.44 -5.35
CA ARG A 215 31.88 11.05 -6.66
C ARG A 215 30.51 11.77 -6.79
N PRO A 216 30.44 12.88 -7.52
CA PRO A 216 29.18 13.54 -7.80
C PRO A 216 28.19 12.59 -8.49
N CYS A 217 27.00 12.48 -7.96
CA CYS A 217 25.99 11.58 -8.50
C CYS A 217 24.61 12.28 -8.53
N ILE A 218 23.81 11.93 -9.54
CA ILE A 218 22.42 12.32 -9.65
C ILE A 218 21.60 11.06 -9.88
N ILE A 219 20.50 10.92 -9.13
CA ILE A 219 19.54 9.84 -9.32
C ILE A 219 18.18 10.39 -9.71
N ASP A 220 17.51 9.71 -10.62
CA ASP A 220 16.12 9.97 -11.00
C ASP A 220 15.27 8.76 -10.64
N GLY A 221 14.63 8.81 -9.49
CA GLY A 221 13.81 7.73 -8.97
C GLY A 221 12.54 7.43 -9.77
N ALA A 222 12.11 8.33 -10.66
CA ALA A 222 10.99 8.09 -11.56
C ALA A 222 11.39 7.20 -12.74
N THR A 223 12.59 7.42 -13.30
CA THR A 223 13.10 6.67 -14.46
C THR A 223 13.99 5.50 -14.08
N GLY A 224 14.48 5.44 -12.83
CA GLY A 224 15.45 4.46 -12.37
C GLY A 224 16.89 4.72 -12.86
N ASN A 225 17.20 5.94 -13.29
CA ASN A 225 18.50 6.29 -13.83
C ASN A 225 19.44 6.86 -12.76
N VAL A 226 20.65 6.33 -12.69
CA VAL A 226 21.75 6.79 -11.83
C VAL A 226 22.84 7.33 -12.72
N VAL A 227 23.24 8.58 -12.53
CA VAL A 227 24.29 9.24 -13.32
C VAL A 227 25.44 9.66 -12.40
N ILE A 228 26.60 9.03 -12.58
CA ILE A 228 27.82 9.34 -11.85
C ILE A 228 28.72 10.22 -12.72
N ASP A 229 29.30 11.27 -12.14
CA ASP A 229 30.03 12.34 -12.82
C ASP A 229 29.26 12.85 -14.05
N PRO A 230 28.06 13.43 -13.84
CA PRO A 230 27.27 13.97 -14.93
C PRO A 230 28.05 15.07 -15.66
N ASP A 231 27.95 15.08 -17.00
CA ASP A 231 28.40 16.23 -17.75
C ASP A 231 27.50 17.45 -17.49
N ASP A 232 27.94 18.63 -17.88
CA ASP A 232 27.22 19.88 -17.59
C ASP A 232 25.81 19.87 -18.17
N MET A 233 25.60 19.34 -19.38
CA MET A 233 24.30 19.29 -20.03
C MET A 233 23.33 18.36 -19.28
N THR A 234 23.77 17.17 -18.92
CA THR A 234 22.97 16.20 -18.16
C THR A 234 22.67 16.71 -16.76
N ARG A 235 23.66 17.32 -16.09
CA ARG A 235 23.49 17.92 -14.78
C ARG A 235 22.45 19.03 -14.82
N ASP A 236 22.56 19.98 -15.73
CA ASP A 236 21.64 21.12 -15.83
C ASP A 236 20.21 20.66 -16.17
N TYR A 237 20.05 19.65 -17.04
CA TYR A 237 18.75 19.03 -17.32
C TYR A 237 18.10 18.42 -16.06
N LEU A 238 18.84 17.60 -15.31
CA LEU A 238 18.32 16.92 -14.12
C LEU A 238 18.08 17.91 -12.96
N LEU A 239 18.92 18.92 -12.79
CA LEU A 239 18.71 19.99 -11.82
C LEU A 239 17.45 20.79 -12.14
N LYS A 240 17.22 21.15 -13.39
CA LYS A 240 15.99 21.81 -13.83
C LYS A 240 14.76 20.95 -13.57
N LYS A 241 14.83 19.65 -13.87
CA LYS A 241 13.77 18.70 -13.56
C LYS A 241 13.45 18.66 -12.04
N ARG A 242 14.49 18.65 -11.21
CA ARG A 242 14.35 18.72 -9.74
C ARG A 242 13.66 20.01 -9.29
N GLU A 243 14.08 21.14 -9.84
CA GLU A 243 13.50 22.44 -9.51
C GLU A 243 12.00 22.50 -9.86
N GLU A 244 11.64 22.00 -11.04
CA GLU A 244 10.25 21.90 -11.48
C GLU A 244 9.43 20.99 -10.56
N GLN A 245 9.97 19.84 -10.14
CA GLN A 245 9.33 18.95 -9.18
C GLN A 245 9.11 19.61 -7.81
N LEU A 246 10.12 20.27 -7.26
CA LEU A 246 10.02 21.00 -6.00
C LEU A 246 9.02 22.17 -6.09
N ARG A 247 8.99 22.88 -7.22
CA ARG A 247 8.01 23.94 -7.47
C ARG A 247 6.60 23.40 -7.50
N LEU A 248 6.38 22.26 -8.20
CA LEU A 248 5.08 21.59 -8.23
C LEU A 248 4.67 21.13 -6.83
N GLN A 249 5.55 20.51 -6.09
CA GLN A 249 5.27 20.07 -4.72
C GLN A 249 4.83 21.23 -3.81
N ARG A 250 5.56 22.36 -3.86
CA ARG A 250 5.18 23.57 -3.11
C ARG A 250 3.82 24.11 -3.54
N LEU A 251 3.54 24.11 -4.84
CA LEU A 251 2.23 24.51 -5.35
C LEU A 251 1.13 23.60 -4.81
N LEU A 252 1.32 22.28 -4.85
CA LEU A 252 0.36 21.31 -4.36
C LEU A 252 0.07 21.48 -2.86
N GLU A 253 1.08 21.75 -2.05
CA GLU A 253 0.90 22.04 -0.62
C GLU A 253 -0.01 23.25 -0.38
N THR A 254 0.03 24.28 -1.24
CA THR A 254 -0.87 25.44 -1.13
C THR A 254 -2.33 25.12 -1.47
N LEU A 255 -2.59 23.95 -2.04
CA LEU A 255 -3.94 23.52 -2.38
C LEU A 255 -4.66 22.81 -1.22
N LYS A 256 -3.98 22.51 -0.12
CA LYS A 256 -4.62 21.95 1.09
C LYS A 256 -5.67 22.92 1.60
N GLY A 257 -6.83 22.39 1.98
CA GLY A 257 -7.99 23.19 2.39
C GLY A 257 -8.74 23.90 1.26
N GLN A 258 -8.25 23.82 0.02
CA GLN A 258 -8.94 24.43 -1.11
C GLN A 258 -10.08 23.53 -1.64
N PRO A 259 -11.20 24.11 -2.13
CA PRO A 259 -12.29 23.33 -2.67
C PRO A 259 -11.92 22.65 -4.00
N ASN A 260 -12.49 21.47 -4.23
CA ASN A 260 -12.36 20.72 -5.48
C ASN A 260 -13.40 21.23 -6.49
N VAL A 261 -13.13 22.37 -7.11
CA VAL A 261 -14.07 23.07 -8.00
C VAL A 261 -13.35 23.46 -9.28
N THR A 262 -13.97 23.16 -10.43
CA THR A 262 -13.49 23.54 -11.76
C THR A 262 -13.57 25.07 -11.97
N LYS A 263 -12.92 25.60 -13.01
CA LYS A 263 -12.99 27.03 -13.37
C LYS A 263 -14.41 27.53 -13.64
N ASP A 264 -15.26 26.65 -14.17
CA ASP A 264 -16.67 26.93 -14.46
C ASP A 264 -17.64 26.63 -13.29
N GLY A 265 -17.10 26.27 -12.11
CA GLY A 265 -17.83 26.16 -10.85
C GLY A 265 -18.43 24.77 -10.56
N LYS A 266 -18.06 23.73 -11.30
CA LYS A 266 -18.49 22.35 -11.02
C LYS A 266 -17.68 21.78 -9.85
N SER A 267 -18.35 21.33 -8.80
CA SER A 267 -17.73 20.65 -7.67
C SER A 267 -17.61 19.15 -7.91
N ILE A 268 -16.52 18.54 -7.43
CA ILE A 268 -16.32 17.09 -7.40
C ILE A 268 -15.78 16.67 -6.03
N ARG A 269 -16.17 15.48 -5.56
CA ARG A 269 -15.58 14.90 -4.36
C ARG A 269 -14.28 14.20 -4.72
N ILE A 270 -13.20 14.49 -3.99
CA ILE A 270 -11.93 13.76 -4.08
C ILE A 270 -11.74 13.02 -2.77
N TYR A 271 -11.92 11.71 -2.83
CA TYR A 271 -11.83 10.78 -1.71
C TYR A 271 -10.59 9.91 -1.84
N CYS A 272 -10.34 9.09 -0.83
CA CYS A 272 -9.16 8.23 -0.80
C CYS A 272 -9.53 6.75 -0.80
N ASN A 273 -8.65 5.95 -1.42
CA ASN A 273 -8.63 4.51 -1.29
C ASN A 273 -7.69 4.13 -0.16
N ILE A 274 -8.12 3.28 0.76
CA ILE A 274 -7.32 2.74 1.84
C ILE A 274 -7.40 1.21 1.89
N GLY A 275 -6.34 0.58 2.41
CA GLY A 275 -6.24 -0.87 2.61
C GLY A 275 -6.26 -1.27 4.08
N SER A 276 -6.00 -0.34 5.00
CA SER A 276 -5.97 -0.58 6.43
C SER A 276 -6.42 0.65 7.24
N PRO A 277 -6.78 0.53 8.53
CA PRO A 277 -7.08 1.66 9.39
C PRO A 277 -5.91 2.66 9.55
N ASP A 278 -4.68 2.21 9.40
CA ASP A 278 -3.49 3.04 9.58
C ASP A 278 -3.26 4.02 8.41
N ASP A 279 -3.86 3.75 7.27
CA ASP A 279 -3.86 4.66 6.11
C ASP A 279 -4.62 5.98 6.37
N VAL A 280 -5.47 6.05 7.40
CA VAL A 280 -6.26 7.26 7.73
C VAL A 280 -5.37 8.48 7.96
N HIS A 281 -4.20 8.29 8.60
CA HIS A 281 -3.24 9.37 8.76
C HIS A 281 -2.78 9.95 7.41
N ALA A 282 -2.50 9.08 6.44
CA ALA A 282 -2.13 9.52 5.09
C ALA A 282 -3.27 10.27 4.38
N VAL A 283 -4.53 9.86 4.59
CA VAL A 283 -5.72 10.59 4.08
C VAL A 283 -5.76 12.00 4.65
N GLN A 284 -5.57 12.16 5.96
CA GLN A 284 -5.61 13.46 6.64
C GLN A 284 -4.46 14.37 6.20
N VAL A 285 -3.24 13.85 6.14
CA VAL A 285 -2.04 14.61 5.72
C VAL A 285 -2.16 15.13 4.28
N ASN A 286 -2.79 14.35 3.39
CA ASN A 286 -3.00 14.73 2.00
C ASN A 286 -4.34 15.44 1.74
N ASP A 287 -5.05 15.82 2.79
CA ASP A 287 -6.31 16.58 2.72
C ASP A 287 -7.40 15.87 1.90
N GLY A 288 -7.53 14.54 2.08
CA GLY A 288 -8.63 13.75 1.49
C GLY A 288 -10.00 14.18 2.01
N GLY A 289 -10.98 14.29 1.12
CA GLY A 289 -12.33 14.73 1.45
C GLY A 289 -13.16 13.67 2.18
N GLY A 290 -12.78 12.40 2.06
CA GLY A 290 -13.42 11.22 2.62
C GLY A 290 -12.66 9.97 2.21
N ILE A 291 -13.23 8.80 2.50
CA ILE A 291 -12.75 7.50 2.01
C ILE A 291 -13.81 6.93 1.08
N GLY A 292 -13.52 6.84 -0.22
CA GLY A 292 -14.44 6.30 -1.22
C GLY A 292 -14.28 4.80 -1.43
N LEU A 293 -13.17 4.23 -0.95
CA LEU A 293 -12.96 2.79 -0.92
C LEU A 293 -12.09 2.40 0.27
N PHE A 294 -12.69 1.77 1.28
CA PHE A 294 -11.95 1.00 2.26
C PHE A 294 -12.05 -0.49 1.92
N ARG A 295 -10.91 -1.09 1.59
CA ARG A 295 -10.80 -2.51 1.26
C ARG A 295 -10.74 -3.32 2.55
N SER A 296 -11.79 -4.08 2.85
CA SER A 296 -11.90 -4.85 4.09
C SER A 296 -11.13 -6.17 4.08
N GLU A 297 -10.53 -6.56 2.95
CA GLU A 297 -9.87 -7.86 2.77
C GLU A 297 -8.69 -8.08 3.70
N PHE A 298 -7.99 -7.02 4.13
CA PHE A 298 -6.86 -7.11 5.06
C PHE A 298 -7.22 -7.86 6.36
N LEU A 299 -8.47 -7.72 6.83
CA LEU A 299 -8.95 -8.42 8.03
C LEU A 299 -8.95 -9.94 7.85
N TYR A 300 -9.21 -10.40 6.65
CA TYR A 300 -9.23 -11.82 6.31
C TYR A 300 -7.85 -12.34 5.94
N LEU A 301 -7.04 -11.54 5.23
CA LEU A 301 -5.69 -11.92 4.80
C LEU A 301 -4.71 -12.05 5.98
N ASN A 302 -4.87 -11.23 7.01
CA ASN A 302 -3.99 -11.20 8.18
C ASN A 302 -4.51 -12.06 9.36
N SER A 303 -5.56 -12.85 9.13
CA SER A 303 -6.14 -13.70 10.17
C SER A 303 -5.92 -15.19 9.86
N PRO A 304 -5.66 -16.02 10.86
CA PRO A 304 -5.54 -17.47 10.68
C PRO A 304 -6.90 -18.16 10.44
N ASP A 305 -8.01 -17.48 10.75
CA ASP A 305 -9.39 -17.94 10.59
C ASP A 305 -10.29 -16.75 10.27
N TYR A 306 -11.59 -16.97 10.06
CA TYR A 306 -12.56 -15.91 9.83
C TYR A 306 -12.53 -14.86 10.94
N PRO A 307 -12.34 -13.55 10.59
CA PRO A 307 -12.33 -12.50 11.59
C PRO A 307 -13.69 -12.42 12.29
N THR A 308 -13.66 -12.31 13.60
CA THR A 308 -14.87 -12.20 14.42
C THR A 308 -15.60 -10.88 14.18
N GLU A 309 -16.87 -10.78 14.58
CA GLU A 309 -17.62 -9.53 14.53
C GLU A 309 -16.92 -8.40 15.27
N ASP A 310 -16.34 -8.67 16.45
CA ASP A 310 -15.66 -7.66 17.26
C ASP A 310 -14.34 -7.19 16.63
N GLN A 311 -13.55 -8.08 16.05
CA GLN A 311 -12.33 -7.69 15.32
C GLN A 311 -12.64 -6.77 14.14
N GLN A 312 -13.66 -7.11 13.36
CA GLN A 312 -14.12 -6.28 12.26
C GLN A 312 -14.68 -4.94 12.74
N PHE A 313 -15.51 -4.98 13.80
CA PHE A 313 -16.11 -3.79 14.39
C PHE A 313 -15.06 -2.78 14.87
N GLU A 314 -14.04 -3.22 15.62
CA GLU A 314 -13.01 -2.30 16.13
C GLU A 314 -12.21 -1.66 14.98
N ALA A 315 -11.89 -2.40 13.92
CA ALA A 315 -11.23 -1.84 12.74
C ALA A 315 -12.08 -0.79 12.02
N TYR A 316 -13.36 -1.07 11.78
CA TYR A 316 -14.27 -0.13 11.11
C TYR A 316 -14.57 1.09 11.97
N LYS A 317 -14.79 0.90 13.26
CA LYS A 317 -15.00 1.97 14.24
C LYS A 317 -13.82 2.93 14.32
N LYS A 318 -12.57 2.39 14.36
CA LYS A 318 -11.34 3.21 14.36
C LYS A 318 -11.35 4.16 13.16
N VAL A 319 -11.55 3.64 11.95
CA VAL A 319 -11.56 4.46 10.74
C VAL A 319 -12.66 5.52 10.76
N LEU A 320 -13.89 5.13 11.12
CA LEU A 320 -15.03 6.05 11.15
C LEU A 320 -14.83 7.17 12.17
N ALA A 321 -14.31 6.85 13.36
CA ALA A 321 -14.01 7.82 14.40
C ALA A 321 -12.88 8.78 13.97
N ASP A 322 -11.77 8.24 13.43
CA ASP A 322 -10.60 9.02 13.04
C ASP A 322 -10.88 9.94 11.83
N MET A 323 -11.87 9.59 11.00
CA MET A 323 -12.31 10.44 9.86
C MET A 323 -13.16 11.65 10.29
N ASN A 324 -13.51 11.80 11.57
CA ASN A 324 -14.17 13.00 12.14
C ASN A 324 -15.41 13.46 11.36
N GLY A 325 -16.32 12.54 11.05
CA GLY A 325 -17.59 12.81 10.34
C GLY A 325 -17.47 12.94 8.82
N LYS A 326 -16.28 12.82 8.24
CA LYS A 326 -16.11 12.63 6.81
C LYS A 326 -16.65 11.25 6.40
N GLU A 327 -17.18 11.16 5.19
CA GLU A 327 -17.76 9.92 4.66
C GLU A 327 -16.71 8.82 4.46
N VAL A 328 -17.07 7.60 4.86
CA VAL A 328 -16.25 6.40 4.68
C VAL A 328 -17.11 5.32 4.00
N ILE A 329 -16.71 4.91 2.79
CA ILE A 329 -17.35 3.82 2.07
C ILE A 329 -16.51 2.57 2.30
N ILE A 330 -17.12 1.56 2.91
CA ILE A 330 -16.48 0.27 3.19
C ILE A 330 -17.02 -0.77 2.22
N ARG A 331 -16.12 -1.36 1.45
CA ARG A 331 -16.46 -2.47 0.57
C ARG A 331 -16.57 -3.76 1.39
N THR A 332 -17.66 -4.50 1.20
CA THR A 332 -17.77 -5.84 1.76
C THR A 332 -16.77 -6.79 1.12
N LEU A 333 -16.62 -7.96 1.70
CA LEU A 333 -15.67 -9.00 1.30
C LEU A 333 -15.49 -9.12 -0.22
N ASP A 334 -14.24 -8.95 -0.70
CA ASP A 334 -13.83 -9.21 -2.08
C ASP A 334 -12.63 -10.16 -2.12
N ILE A 335 -12.84 -11.38 -1.62
CA ILE A 335 -11.89 -12.49 -1.63
C ILE A 335 -12.29 -13.47 -2.72
N GLY A 336 -11.33 -14.26 -3.18
CA GLY A 336 -11.42 -15.12 -4.35
C GLY A 336 -10.44 -14.68 -5.43
N ALA A 337 -10.51 -15.26 -6.59
CA ALA A 337 -9.61 -14.98 -7.69
C ALA A 337 -8.13 -15.14 -7.31
N ASP A 338 -7.42 -14.03 -7.26
CA ASP A 338 -5.99 -13.92 -6.93
C ASP A 338 -5.71 -13.96 -5.41
N LYS A 339 -6.74 -13.75 -4.58
CA LYS A 339 -6.63 -13.72 -3.12
C LYS A 339 -7.13 -15.01 -2.51
N GLN A 340 -6.39 -16.10 -2.67
CA GLN A 340 -6.76 -17.39 -2.08
C GLN A 340 -6.34 -17.44 -0.61
N ILE A 341 -7.29 -17.74 0.26
CA ILE A 341 -7.09 -17.91 1.70
C ILE A 341 -7.49 -19.35 2.07
N GLY A 342 -6.56 -20.08 2.70
CA GLY A 342 -6.71 -21.50 2.96
C GLY A 342 -7.98 -21.88 3.73
N TYR A 343 -8.34 -21.15 4.78
CA TYR A 343 -9.51 -21.47 5.60
C TYR A 343 -10.86 -21.23 4.91
N PHE A 344 -10.90 -20.49 3.79
CA PHE A 344 -12.12 -20.38 2.98
C PHE A 344 -12.48 -21.69 2.28
N ASN A 345 -11.51 -22.62 2.10
CA ASN A 345 -11.71 -23.90 1.44
C ASN A 345 -12.47 -23.75 0.10
N LEU A 346 -12.09 -22.75 -0.69
CA LEU A 346 -12.65 -22.56 -2.01
C LEU A 346 -12.08 -23.62 -2.96
N PRO A 347 -12.92 -24.20 -3.84
CA PRO A 347 -12.43 -25.15 -4.83
C PRO A 347 -11.45 -24.47 -5.78
N LYS A 348 -10.48 -25.22 -6.28
CA LYS A 348 -9.61 -24.75 -7.35
C LYS A 348 -10.44 -24.58 -8.64
N GLU A 349 -10.37 -23.40 -9.23
CA GLU A 349 -11.11 -23.06 -10.45
C GLU A 349 -10.14 -22.76 -11.60
N ASP A 350 -10.55 -23.08 -12.82
CA ASP A 350 -9.73 -22.79 -14.01
C ASP A 350 -9.67 -21.28 -14.31
N ASN A 351 -10.72 -20.55 -13.96
CA ASN A 351 -10.83 -19.11 -14.15
C ASN A 351 -11.28 -18.41 -12.84
N PRO A 352 -10.40 -18.28 -11.83
CA PRO A 352 -10.77 -17.80 -10.49
C PRO A 352 -11.39 -16.39 -10.49
N ALA A 353 -10.96 -15.51 -11.40
CA ALA A 353 -11.52 -14.17 -11.52
C ALA A 353 -13.00 -14.16 -11.91
N MET A 354 -13.49 -15.19 -12.58
CA MET A 354 -14.89 -15.38 -12.97
C MET A 354 -15.65 -16.38 -12.09
N GLY A 355 -15.01 -16.89 -11.06
CA GLY A 355 -15.50 -17.96 -10.20
C GLY A 355 -16.21 -17.50 -8.93
N MET A 356 -16.02 -18.30 -7.87
CA MET A 356 -16.58 -18.05 -6.53
C MET A 356 -15.76 -16.98 -5.81
N ARG A 357 -16.22 -15.72 -5.87
CA ARG A 357 -15.56 -14.58 -5.24
C ARG A 357 -16.57 -13.54 -4.74
N ALA A 358 -16.12 -12.69 -3.83
CA ALA A 358 -16.82 -11.47 -3.42
C ALA A 358 -18.27 -11.71 -2.97
N LEU A 359 -19.23 -10.97 -3.54
CA LEU A 359 -20.65 -11.09 -3.19
C LEU A 359 -21.20 -12.51 -3.40
N ARG A 360 -20.65 -13.29 -4.34
CA ARG A 360 -21.05 -14.68 -4.55
C ARG A 360 -20.77 -15.56 -3.33
N ILE A 361 -19.60 -15.35 -2.68
CA ILE A 361 -19.28 -16.00 -1.40
C ILE A 361 -20.28 -15.54 -0.34
N CYS A 362 -20.52 -14.24 -0.23
CA CYS A 362 -21.42 -13.64 0.76
C CYS A 362 -22.85 -14.21 0.67
N LEU A 363 -23.36 -14.40 -0.54
CA LEU A 363 -24.73 -14.93 -0.77
C LEU A 363 -24.81 -16.46 -0.58
N THR A 364 -23.72 -17.20 -0.79
CA THR A 364 -23.67 -18.66 -0.59
C THR A 364 -23.29 -19.06 0.81
N ARG A 365 -22.62 -18.18 1.56
CA ARG A 365 -22.21 -18.35 2.97
C ARG A 365 -22.69 -17.15 3.80
N PRO A 366 -24.01 -17.02 4.02
CA PRO A 366 -24.60 -15.83 4.64
C PRO A 366 -24.13 -15.57 6.08
N GLU A 367 -23.63 -16.58 6.78
CA GLU A 367 -23.02 -16.43 8.10
C GLU A 367 -21.80 -15.50 8.09
N ILE A 368 -20.91 -15.63 7.10
CA ILE A 368 -19.75 -14.76 6.94
C ILE A 368 -20.21 -13.32 6.65
N PHE A 369 -21.19 -13.19 5.74
CA PHE A 369 -21.70 -11.91 5.32
C PHE A 369 -22.42 -11.18 6.45
N LYS A 370 -23.29 -11.88 7.20
CA LYS A 370 -23.99 -11.29 8.35
C LYS A 370 -23.03 -10.85 9.45
N THR A 371 -21.96 -11.60 9.73
CA THR A 371 -20.92 -11.19 10.68
C THR A 371 -20.30 -9.86 10.25
N GLN A 372 -19.94 -9.70 8.98
CA GLN A 372 -19.41 -8.45 8.47
C GLN A 372 -20.43 -7.31 8.52
N LEU A 373 -21.66 -7.54 8.10
CA LEU A 373 -22.73 -6.54 8.13
C LEU A 373 -23.04 -6.07 9.57
N ARG A 374 -23.07 -6.99 10.56
CA ARG A 374 -23.26 -6.63 11.96
C ARG A 374 -22.15 -5.69 12.44
N ALA A 375 -20.89 -6.02 12.14
CA ALA A 375 -19.75 -5.17 12.48
C ALA A 375 -19.84 -3.79 11.83
N LEU A 376 -20.22 -3.71 10.54
CA LEU A 376 -20.40 -2.47 9.79
C LEU A 376 -21.51 -1.60 10.39
N TYR A 377 -22.71 -2.15 10.65
CA TYR A 377 -23.80 -1.39 11.25
C TYR A 377 -23.47 -0.94 12.67
N ARG A 378 -22.85 -1.76 13.50
CA ARG A 378 -22.36 -1.34 14.83
C ARG A 378 -21.38 -0.16 14.73
N ALA A 379 -20.45 -0.22 13.78
CA ALA A 379 -19.47 0.82 13.56
C ALA A 379 -20.10 2.14 13.05
N SER A 380 -21.23 2.08 12.36
CA SER A 380 -21.94 3.26 11.82
C SER A 380 -22.37 4.27 12.91
N ALA A 381 -22.48 3.85 14.16
CA ALA A 381 -22.74 4.75 15.29
C ALA A 381 -21.58 5.74 15.56
N PHE A 382 -20.39 5.53 14.99
CA PHE A 382 -19.18 6.30 15.26
C PHE A 382 -18.78 7.24 14.13
N GLY A 383 -19.47 7.22 12.99
CA GLY A 383 -19.18 8.10 11.86
C GLY A 383 -20.10 7.86 10.65
N LYS A 384 -19.85 8.58 9.58
CA LYS A 384 -20.69 8.51 8.37
C LYS A 384 -20.24 7.34 7.49
N LEU A 385 -20.98 6.24 7.55
CA LEU A 385 -20.72 5.00 6.82
C LEU A 385 -21.54 4.91 5.52
N GLY A 386 -20.88 4.45 4.45
CA GLY A 386 -21.50 3.84 3.26
C GLY A 386 -21.04 2.39 3.12
N ILE A 387 -21.95 1.48 2.78
CA ILE A 387 -21.65 0.07 2.51
C ILE A 387 -21.68 -0.16 1.00
N MET A 388 -20.69 -0.84 0.45
CA MET A 388 -20.56 -1.09 -0.98
C MET A 388 -20.37 -2.58 -1.27
N PHE A 389 -21.26 -3.14 -2.11
CA PHE A 389 -21.17 -4.55 -2.53
C PHE A 389 -20.34 -4.68 -3.81
N PRO A 390 -19.27 -5.51 -3.82
CA PRO A 390 -18.45 -5.78 -4.99
C PRO A 390 -19.06 -6.84 -5.93
N MET A 391 -18.59 -6.93 -7.15
CA MET A 391 -18.84 -8.01 -8.13
C MET A 391 -20.32 -8.27 -8.45
N VAL A 392 -21.14 -7.25 -8.38
CA VAL A 392 -22.56 -7.33 -8.74
C VAL A 392 -22.73 -7.54 -10.24
N THR A 393 -23.67 -8.41 -10.63
CA THR A 393 -24.03 -8.67 -12.03
C THR A 393 -25.52 -8.51 -12.31
N SER A 394 -26.36 -8.53 -11.27
CA SER A 394 -27.82 -8.54 -11.43
C SER A 394 -28.58 -7.93 -10.25
N VAL A 395 -29.83 -7.54 -10.52
CA VAL A 395 -30.72 -6.92 -9.52
C VAL A 395 -31.05 -7.86 -8.36
N TRP A 396 -31.19 -9.17 -8.64
CA TRP A 396 -31.54 -10.12 -7.58
C TRP A 396 -30.44 -10.25 -6.52
N GLU A 397 -29.16 -10.17 -6.92
CA GLU A 397 -28.02 -10.19 -5.99
C GLU A 397 -28.10 -9.01 -5.02
N VAL A 398 -28.37 -7.81 -5.53
CA VAL A 398 -28.52 -6.61 -4.69
C VAL A 398 -29.69 -6.74 -3.72
N ARG A 399 -30.84 -7.22 -4.19
CA ARG A 399 -32.01 -7.41 -3.34
C ARG A 399 -31.78 -8.44 -2.25
N GLU A 400 -31.11 -9.54 -2.56
CA GLU A 400 -30.78 -10.56 -1.57
C GLU A 400 -29.76 -10.04 -0.53
N ALA A 401 -28.74 -9.29 -0.97
CA ALA A 401 -27.78 -8.66 -0.07
C ALA A 401 -28.46 -7.64 0.85
N LYS A 402 -29.35 -6.80 0.32
CA LYS A 402 -30.13 -5.82 1.12
C LYS A 402 -31.07 -6.50 2.11
N LYS A 403 -31.61 -7.66 1.78
CA LYS A 403 -32.41 -8.44 2.71
C LYS A 403 -31.59 -8.84 3.95
N TYR A 404 -30.32 -9.27 3.77
CA TYR A 404 -29.43 -9.53 4.90
C TYR A 404 -29.11 -8.25 5.71
N CYS A 405 -28.99 -7.10 5.05
CA CYS A 405 -28.86 -5.82 5.77
C CYS A 405 -30.06 -5.58 6.69
N GLU A 406 -31.28 -5.76 6.19
CA GLU A 406 -32.51 -5.54 7.00
C GLU A 406 -32.66 -6.60 8.11
N GLU A 407 -32.25 -7.84 7.89
CA GLU A 407 -32.20 -8.86 8.93
C GLU A 407 -31.25 -8.45 10.05
N VAL A 408 -30.03 -8.03 9.71
CA VAL A 408 -29.01 -7.57 10.67
C VAL A 408 -29.48 -6.35 11.46
N LYS A 409 -30.05 -5.33 10.80
CA LYS A 409 -30.61 -4.14 11.48
C LYS A 409 -31.69 -4.53 12.50
N ARG A 410 -32.58 -5.44 12.11
CA ARG A 410 -33.64 -5.94 13.00
C ARG A 410 -33.06 -6.65 14.23
N ASP A 411 -32.05 -7.50 14.03
CA ASP A 411 -31.40 -8.24 15.09
C ASP A 411 -30.67 -7.29 16.05
N LEU A 412 -29.87 -6.34 15.55
CA LEU A 412 -29.20 -5.32 16.36
C LEU A 412 -30.19 -4.47 17.17
N LYS A 413 -31.30 -4.11 16.56
CA LYS A 413 -32.37 -3.36 17.23
C LYS A 413 -33.04 -4.16 18.36
N ALA A 414 -33.25 -5.46 18.15
CA ALA A 414 -33.79 -6.36 19.17
C ALA A 414 -32.81 -6.57 20.34
N GLU A 415 -31.50 -6.54 20.06
CA GLU A 415 -30.42 -6.63 21.06
C GLU A 415 -30.15 -5.28 21.76
N GLY A 416 -30.75 -4.18 21.30
CA GLY A 416 -30.50 -2.83 21.85
C GLY A 416 -29.13 -2.26 21.49
N ILE A 417 -28.50 -2.75 20.42
CA ILE A 417 -27.18 -2.29 19.95
C ILE A 417 -27.40 -1.07 19.02
N PRO A 418 -26.75 0.08 19.30
CA PRO A 418 -26.92 1.29 18.50
C PRO A 418 -26.26 1.18 17.12
N PHE A 419 -26.93 1.74 16.10
CA PHE A 419 -26.40 1.91 14.74
C PHE A 419 -27.10 3.10 14.05
N ALA A 420 -26.52 3.62 12.96
CA ALA A 420 -27.14 4.67 12.16
C ALA A 420 -28.20 4.07 11.21
N GLU A 421 -29.39 4.65 11.20
CA GLU A 421 -30.52 4.19 10.36
C GLU A 421 -30.34 4.61 8.87
N ASP A 422 -29.54 5.65 8.59
CA ASP A 422 -29.35 6.30 7.28
C ASP A 422 -28.08 5.88 6.56
N VAL A 423 -27.56 4.68 6.86
CA VAL A 423 -26.38 4.13 6.16
C VAL A 423 -26.73 3.93 4.69
N GLN A 424 -25.97 4.59 3.80
CA GLN A 424 -26.11 4.41 2.37
C GLN A 424 -25.58 3.03 1.95
N VAL A 425 -26.32 2.37 1.04
CA VAL A 425 -25.94 1.09 0.45
C VAL A 425 -25.78 1.25 -1.05
N GLY A 426 -24.56 1.08 -1.52
CA GLY A 426 -24.22 1.17 -2.94
C GLY A 426 -23.59 -0.13 -3.47
N ILE A 427 -23.26 -0.10 -4.74
CA ILE A 427 -22.60 -1.22 -5.41
C ILE A 427 -21.37 -0.75 -6.20
N MET A 428 -20.42 -1.66 -6.35
CA MET A 428 -19.32 -1.47 -7.28
C MET A 428 -19.76 -1.87 -8.69
N ILE A 429 -19.65 -0.93 -9.64
CA ILE A 429 -19.83 -1.20 -11.06
C ILE A 429 -18.48 -1.62 -11.63
N GLU A 430 -18.25 -2.91 -11.71
CA GLU A 430 -16.98 -3.46 -12.15
C GLU A 430 -17.14 -4.67 -13.09
N THR A 431 -18.37 -5.01 -13.43
CA THR A 431 -18.71 -5.99 -14.46
C THR A 431 -19.46 -5.33 -15.61
N PRO A 432 -19.22 -5.72 -16.87
CA PRO A 432 -20.01 -5.22 -18.00
C PRO A 432 -21.52 -5.43 -17.82
N ALA A 433 -21.91 -6.53 -17.17
CA ALA A 433 -23.30 -6.82 -16.88
C ALA A 433 -23.94 -5.73 -15.97
N ALA A 434 -23.25 -5.37 -14.88
CA ALA A 434 -23.73 -4.28 -14.00
C ALA A 434 -23.78 -2.94 -14.73
N ALA A 435 -22.77 -2.63 -15.55
CA ALA A 435 -22.73 -1.41 -16.32
C ALA A 435 -23.91 -1.31 -17.31
N ILE A 436 -24.20 -2.38 -18.06
CA ILE A 436 -25.33 -2.44 -19.01
C ILE A 436 -26.69 -2.35 -18.28
N MET A 437 -26.81 -2.97 -17.10
CA MET A 437 -28.03 -2.98 -16.30
C MET A 437 -28.11 -1.83 -15.29
N SER A 438 -27.26 -0.82 -15.40
CA SER A 438 -27.15 0.29 -14.44
C SER A 438 -28.44 1.08 -14.30
N ASP A 439 -29.28 1.19 -15.34
CA ASP A 439 -30.60 1.83 -15.29
C ASP A 439 -31.59 1.10 -14.34
N ARG A 440 -31.42 -0.19 -14.15
CA ARG A 440 -32.22 -1.01 -13.23
C ARG A 440 -31.60 -1.04 -11.84
N LEU A 441 -30.30 -1.21 -11.77
CA LEU A 441 -29.55 -1.26 -10.51
C LEU A 441 -29.62 0.06 -9.76
N ALA A 442 -29.63 1.21 -10.46
CA ALA A 442 -29.77 2.54 -9.85
C ALA A 442 -31.05 2.74 -9.04
N LYS A 443 -32.07 1.93 -9.26
CA LYS A 443 -33.33 1.97 -8.50
C LYS A 443 -33.28 1.21 -7.17
N GLU A 444 -32.24 0.44 -6.98
CA GLU A 444 -32.08 -0.46 -5.83
C GLU A 444 -31.07 0.06 -4.80
N VAL A 445 -30.25 1.05 -5.16
CA VAL A 445 -29.10 1.49 -4.34
C VAL A 445 -29.00 3.01 -4.25
N ASP A 446 -28.19 3.50 -3.33
CA ASP A 446 -28.02 4.92 -3.06
C ASP A 446 -26.85 5.55 -3.85
N PHE A 447 -25.93 4.73 -4.36
CA PHE A 447 -24.79 5.18 -5.16
C PHE A 447 -24.15 4.06 -5.99
N PHE A 448 -23.38 4.46 -6.99
CA PHE A 448 -22.45 3.61 -7.71
C PHE A 448 -21.00 4.05 -7.47
N SER A 449 -20.08 3.09 -7.38
CA SER A 449 -18.65 3.33 -7.46
C SER A 449 -18.04 2.43 -8.53
N CYS A 450 -17.41 3.02 -9.55
CA CYS A 450 -16.89 2.26 -10.68
C CYS A 450 -15.51 1.69 -10.35
N GLY A 451 -15.42 0.36 -10.27
CA GLY A 451 -14.16 -0.40 -10.12
C GLY A 451 -13.50 -0.60 -11.49
N THR A 452 -12.82 0.42 -11.98
CA THR A 452 -12.33 0.46 -13.37
C THR A 452 -11.31 -0.61 -13.70
N ASN A 453 -10.57 -1.15 -12.72
CA ASN A 453 -9.59 -2.22 -12.95
C ASN A 453 -10.29 -3.52 -13.42
N ASP A 454 -11.27 -3.98 -12.65
CA ASP A 454 -12.03 -5.18 -13.00
C ASP A 454 -13.00 -4.92 -14.16
N LEU A 455 -13.59 -3.70 -14.25
CA LEU A 455 -14.41 -3.33 -15.41
C LEU A 455 -13.62 -3.41 -16.71
N THR A 456 -12.38 -2.93 -16.74
CA THR A 456 -11.49 -3.02 -17.90
C THR A 456 -11.16 -4.48 -18.21
N GLN A 457 -10.75 -5.25 -17.20
CA GLN A 457 -10.43 -6.68 -17.33
C GLN A 457 -11.57 -7.47 -17.99
N TYR A 458 -12.78 -7.33 -17.47
CA TYR A 458 -13.94 -8.07 -17.98
C TYR A 458 -14.47 -7.52 -19.31
N THR A 459 -14.37 -6.22 -19.55
CA THR A 459 -14.79 -5.61 -20.83
C THR A 459 -13.88 -6.05 -21.97
N LEU A 460 -12.57 -6.08 -21.75
CA LEU A 460 -11.59 -6.47 -22.75
C LEU A 460 -11.27 -7.96 -22.76
N ALA A 461 -11.83 -8.75 -21.81
CA ALA A 461 -11.53 -10.17 -21.62
C ALA A 461 -10.02 -10.44 -21.48
N CYS A 462 -9.30 -9.55 -20.80
CA CYS A 462 -7.86 -9.61 -20.57
C CYS A 462 -7.57 -9.74 -19.07
N ASP A 463 -6.77 -10.72 -18.68
CA ASP A 463 -6.26 -10.82 -17.32
C ASP A 463 -5.21 -9.72 -17.07
N ARG A 464 -5.53 -8.76 -16.18
CA ARG A 464 -4.64 -7.63 -15.83
C ARG A 464 -3.36 -8.04 -15.12
N GLN A 465 -3.31 -9.26 -14.57
CA GLN A 465 -2.14 -9.79 -13.89
C GLN A 465 -1.16 -10.48 -14.85
N ASN A 466 -1.61 -10.81 -16.05
CA ASN A 466 -0.78 -11.42 -17.08
C ASN A 466 0.03 -10.36 -17.82
N ASN A 467 1.32 -10.26 -17.51
CA ASN A 467 2.24 -9.29 -18.13
C ASN A 467 2.35 -9.43 -19.66
N ASP A 468 2.08 -10.60 -20.21
CA ASP A 468 2.14 -10.84 -21.67
C ASP A 468 0.95 -10.19 -22.41
N LEU A 469 -0.12 -9.86 -21.68
CA LEU A 469 -1.30 -9.21 -22.23
C LEU A 469 -1.28 -7.68 -22.15
N GLY A 470 -0.19 -7.06 -21.67
CA GLY A 470 -0.11 -5.62 -21.47
C GLY A 470 -0.44 -4.78 -22.71
N ARG A 471 -0.21 -5.31 -23.93
CA ARG A 471 -0.59 -4.66 -25.20
C ARG A 471 -2.11 -4.66 -25.43
N PHE A 472 -2.83 -5.61 -24.86
CA PHE A 472 -4.28 -5.80 -25.04
C PHE A 472 -5.08 -5.20 -23.91
N TYR A 473 -4.48 -5.04 -22.73
CA TYR A 473 -5.09 -4.41 -21.58
C TYR A 473 -4.88 -2.89 -21.64
N ASP A 474 -5.84 -2.20 -22.23
CA ASP A 474 -5.84 -0.74 -22.36
C ASP A 474 -6.96 -0.13 -21.49
N PRO A 475 -6.63 0.46 -20.33
CA PRO A 475 -7.62 1.12 -19.47
C PRO A 475 -8.31 2.34 -20.12
N HIS A 476 -7.67 2.98 -21.12
CA HIS A 476 -8.22 4.09 -21.88
C HIS A 476 -9.13 3.65 -23.02
N ASN A 477 -9.39 2.36 -23.15
CA ASN A 477 -10.19 1.81 -24.24
C ASN A 477 -11.57 2.49 -24.31
N PRO A 478 -12.01 2.97 -25.49
CA PRO A 478 -13.29 3.65 -25.65
C PRO A 478 -14.50 2.85 -25.18
N ALA A 479 -14.45 1.51 -25.18
CA ALA A 479 -15.52 0.68 -24.64
C ALA A 479 -15.71 0.90 -23.12
N VAL A 480 -14.60 1.04 -22.38
CA VAL A 480 -14.64 1.31 -20.93
C VAL A 480 -15.21 2.70 -20.68
N LEU A 481 -14.76 3.71 -21.40
CA LEU A 481 -15.24 5.09 -21.27
C LEU A 481 -16.74 5.24 -21.63
N ARG A 482 -17.20 4.51 -22.63
CA ARG A 482 -18.63 4.42 -23.00
C ARG A 482 -19.48 3.79 -21.89
N LEU A 483 -18.99 2.72 -21.27
CA LEU A 483 -19.65 2.11 -20.12
C LEU A 483 -19.74 3.09 -18.95
N LEU A 484 -18.64 3.79 -18.61
CA LEU A 484 -18.63 4.79 -17.54
C LEU A 484 -19.63 5.93 -17.81
N LYS A 485 -19.69 6.45 -19.06
CA LYS A 485 -20.66 7.46 -19.47
C LYS A 485 -22.09 6.96 -19.28
N MET A 486 -22.41 5.77 -19.79
CA MET A 486 -23.74 5.16 -19.66
C MET A 486 -24.15 4.96 -18.20
N VAL A 487 -23.23 4.46 -17.37
CA VAL A 487 -23.46 4.25 -15.92
C VAL A 487 -23.77 5.58 -15.24
N THR A 488 -23.01 6.64 -15.52
CA THR A 488 -23.21 7.96 -14.93
C THR A 488 -24.55 8.56 -15.35
N GLU A 489 -24.90 8.49 -16.63
CA GLU A 489 -26.20 8.96 -17.12
C GLU A 489 -27.38 8.22 -16.47
N ASN A 490 -27.28 6.90 -16.33
CA ASN A 490 -28.32 6.07 -15.72
C ASN A 490 -28.47 6.33 -14.21
N ALA A 491 -27.36 6.53 -13.50
CA ALA A 491 -27.37 6.92 -12.10
C ALA A 491 -28.06 8.25 -11.88
N HIS A 492 -27.65 9.29 -12.61
CA HIS A 492 -28.22 10.63 -12.49
C HIS A 492 -29.73 10.69 -12.87
N LYS A 493 -30.14 9.92 -13.89
CA LYS A 493 -31.58 9.77 -14.21
C LYS A 493 -32.40 9.19 -13.05
N ASN A 494 -31.76 8.43 -12.15
CA ASN A 494 -32.41 7.85 -10.97
C ASN A 494 -32.09 8.61 -9.66
N GLY A 495 -31.37 9.74 -9.74
CA GLY A 495 -31.09 10.61 -8.59
C GLY A 495 -30.00 10.08 -7.63
N ILE A 496 -29.17 9.14 -8.08
CA ILE A 496 -28.03 8.64 -7.31
C ILE A 496 -26.71 9.17 -7.86
N TRP A 497 -25.69 9.25 -7.01
CA TRP A 497 -24.37 9.72 -7.39
C TRP A 497 -23.46 8.59 -7.87
N VAL A 498 -22.41 8.94 -8.64
CA VAL A 498 -21.42 8.00 -9.20
C VAL A 498 -20.00 8.43 -8.84
N GLY A 499 -19.23 7.48 -8.29
CA GLY A 499 -17.80 7.61 -8.09
C GLY A 499 -16.97 6.67 -8.97
N ILE A 500 -15.66 6.93 -9.01
CA ILE A 500 -14.65 6.02 -9.56
C ILE A 500 -13.63 5.72 -8.47
N CYS A 501 -13.45 4.44 -8.13
CA CYS A 501 -12.47 3.99 -7.13
C CYS A 501 -11.34 3.12 -7.70
N GLY A 502 -11.39 2.79 -8.99
CA GLY A 502 -10.29 2.13 -9.68
C GLY A 502 -9.13 3.08 -9.99
N GLU A 503 -8.03 2.53 -10.48
CA GLU A 503 -6.79 3.28 -10.73
C GLU A 503 -6.95 4.41 -11.74
N LEU A 504 -7.88 4.29 -12.69
CA LEU A 504 -8.19 5.36 -13.63
C LEU A 504 -8.61 6.67 -12.96
N GLY A 505 -9.20 6.62 -11.76
CA GLY A 505 -9.56 7.83 -11.00
C GLY A 505 -8.38 8.76 -10.70
N ALA A 506 -7.17 8.19 -10.63
CA ALA A 506 -5.92 8.93 -10.41
C ALA A 506 -5.21 9.35 -11.71
N ASP A 507 -5.71 8.92 -12.86
CA ASP A 507 -5.12 9.29 -14.16
C ASP A 507 -5.50 10.72 -14.53
N LEU A 508 -4.51 11.61 -14.42
CA LEU A 508 -4.72 13.04 -14.66
C LEU A 508 -5.07 13.35 -16.14
N THR A 509 -4.73 12.47 -17.07
CA THR A 509 -5.07 12.63 -18.51
C THR A 509 -6.55 12.43 -18.77
N LEU A 510 -7.24 11.65 -17.91
CA LEU A 510 -8.67 11.38 -17.99
C LEU A 510 -9.53 12.27 -17.06
N THR A 511 -8.89 13.12 -16.22
CA THR A 511 -9.63 13.98 -15.29
C THR A 511 -10.71 14.81 -15.98
N GLU A 512 -10.38 15.49 -17.10
CA GLU A 512 -11.34 16.28 -17.88
C GLU A 512 -12.46 15.40 -18.46
N THR A 513 -12.14 14.19 -18.90
CA THR A 513 -13.12 13.22 -19.42
C THR A 513 -14.11 12.80 -18.35
N PHE A 514 -13.66 12.49 -17.14
CA PHE A 514 -14.54 12.13 -16.02
C PHE A 514 -15.43 13.30 -15.59
N LEU A 515 -14.90 14.51 -15.56
CA LEU A 515 -15.68 15.72 -15.33
C LEU A 515 -16.71 15.96 -16.44
N ALA A 516 -16.34 15.72 -17.71
CA ALA A 516 -17.25 15.85 -18.85
C ALA A 516 -18.39 14.82 -18.82
N ILE A 517 -18.11 13.57 -18.48
CA ILE A 517 -19.11 12.50 -18.30
C ILE A 517 -20.07 12.84 -17.15
N GLY A 518 -19.59 13.58 -16.13
CA GLY A 518 -20.41 13.98 -14.99
C GLY A 518 -20.18 13.16 -13.72
N VAL A 519 -19.05 12.47 -13.60
CA VAL A 519 -18.69 11.73 -12.39
C VAL A 519 -18.67 12.67 -11.18
N ASP A 520 -19.25 12.23 -10.05
CA ASP A 520 -19.45 13.03 -8.84
C ASP A 520 -18.31 12.87 -7.82
N GLU A 521 -17.57 11.78 -7.91
CA GLU A 521 -16.50 11.44 -6.97
C GLU A 521 -15.35 10.72 -7.65
N LEU A 522 -14.12 11.08 -7.29
CA LEU A 522 -12.90 10.33 -7.65
C LEU A 522 -12.18 9.90 -6.38
N SER A 523 -12.12 8.59 -6.15
CA SER A 523 -11.42 7.98 -5.02
C SER A 523 -10.05 7.46 -5.47
N VAL A 524 -9.01 8.02 -4.88
CA VAL A 524 -7.62 7.82 -5.33
C VAL A 524 -6.71 7.49 -4.15
N SER A 525 -5.49 7.07 -4.42
CA SER A 525 -4.50 6.97 -3.33
C SER A 525 -4.31 8.33 -2.64
N PRO A 526 -4.05 8.40 -1.32
CA PRO A 526 -3.92 9.68 -0.62
C PRO A 526 -2.96 10.67 -1.28
N ARG A 527 -1.84 10.20 -1.84
CA ARG A 527 -0.85 11.04 -2.52
C ARG A 527 -1.34 11.66 -3.84
N ALA A 528 -2.34 11.07 -4.45
CA ALA A 528 -2.93 11.58 -5.71
C ALA A 528 -3.98 12.69 -5.48
N VAL A 529 -4.41 12.93 -4.24
CA VAL A 529 -5.44 13.93 -3.92
C VAL A 529 -5.07 15.33 -4.39
N LEU A 530 -3.90 15.83 -4.01
CA LEU A 530 -3.48 17.20 -4.36
C LEU A 530 -3.17 17.37 -5.85
N PRO A 531 -2.47 16.45 -6.54
CA PRO A 531 -2.34 16.48 -8.00
C PRO A 531 -3.70 16.49 -8.71
N LEU A 532 -4.63 15.65 -8.29
CA LEU A 532 -5.97 15.58 -8.87
C LEU A 532 -6.76 16.87 -8.60
N ARG A 533 -6.69 17.42 -7.38
CA ARG A 533 -7.28 18.72 -7.04
C ARG A 533 -6.75 19.83 -7.96
N ASN A 534 -5.45 19.82 -8.22
CA ASN A 534 -4.85 20.77 -9.15
C ASN A 534 -5.43 20.62 -10.56
N ALA A 535 -5.51 19.39 -11.07
CA ALA A 535 -6.07 19.11 -12.40
C ALA A 535 -7.54 19.57 -12.50
N VAL A 536 -8.38 19.24 -11.51
CA VAL A 536 -9.78 19.69 -11.43
C VAL A 536 -9.88 21.21 -11.48
N ARG A 537 -9.07 21.93 -10.68
CA ARG A 537 -9.09 23.40 -10.61
C ARG A 537 -8.58 24.08 -11.87
N MET A 538 -7.80 23.37 -12.68
CA MET A 538 -7.32 23.89 -13.98
C MET A 538 -8.29 23.64 -15.12
N THR A 539 -9.29 22.77 -14.95
CA THR A 539 -10.27 22.39 -15.99
C THR A 539 -11.39 23.40 -16.10
N ASP A 540 -11.82 23.70 -17.33
CA ASP A 540 -13.12 24.34 -17.67
C ASP A 540 -13.96 23.33 -18.46
N THR A 541 -15.01 22.77 -17.83
CA THR A 541 -15.81 21.71 -18.47
C THR A 541 -16.66 22.23 -19.64
N ARG A 542 -16.95 23.53 -19.73
CA ARG A 542 -17.68 24.12 -20.86
C ARG A 542 -16.85 24.06 -22.15
N GLU A 543 -15.53 24.16 -22.04
CA GLU A 543 -14.61 24.07 -23.17
C GLU A 543 -14.32 22.62 -23.57
N SER A 544 -14.05 21.76 -22.57
CA SER A 544 -13.58 20.38 -22.82
C SER A 544 -14.71 19.37 -23.09
N ALA A 545 -15.86 19.48 -22.38
CA ALA A 545 -16.91 18.45 -22.44
C ALA A 545 -17.49 18.20 -23.83
N PRO A 546 -17.81 19.22 -24.68
CA PRO A 546 -18.40 18.94 -25.99
C PRO A 546 -17.46 18.10 -26.89
N ARG A 547 -16.17 18.40 -26.85
CA ARG A 547 -15.14 17.67 -27.62
C ARG A 547 -14.96 16.24 -27.09
N LEU A 548 -14.83 16.08 -25.78
CA LEU A 548 -14.56 14.79 -25.14
C LEU A 548 -15.75 13.83 -25.27
N LEU A 549 -16.98 14.33 -25.06
CA LEU A 549 -18.18 13.51 -25.22
C LEU A 549 -18.37 13.09 -26.69
N ALA A 550 -18.10 13.97 -27.66
CA ALA A 550 -18.16 13.63 -29.06
C ALA A 550 -17.09 12.58 -29.44
N ALA A 551 -15.90 12.65 -28.84
CA ALA A 551 -14.85 11.66 -29.06
C ALA A 551 -15.23 10.27 -28.50
N ILE A 552 -15.86 10.20 -27.32
CA ILE A 552 -16.35 8.94 -26.73
C ILE A 552 -17.44 8.30 -27.62
N ASP A 553 -18.31 9.13 -28.21
CA ASP A 553 -19.44 8.68 -29.02
C ASP A 553 -19.10 8.48 -30.51
N ALA A 554 -17.89 8.82 -30.95
CA ALA A 554 -17.46 8.70 -32.34
C ALA A 554 -17.61 7.27 -32.87
N GLU A 555 -17.91 7.13 -34.16
CA GLU A 555 -18.01 5.83 -34.84
C GLU A 555 -16.67 5.07 -34.83
N PHE A 556 -15.57 5.83 -34.97
CA PHE A 556 -14.20 5.34 -34.90
C PHE A 556 -13.43 6.19 -33.86
N PRO A 557 -13.60 5.91 -32.56
CA PRO A 557 -12.91 6.69 -31.54
C PRO A 557 -11.40 6.42 -31.63
N GLU A 558 -10.65 7.50 -31.86
CA GLU A 558 -9.21 7.46 -31.61
C GLU A 558 -8.97 7.34 -30.11
N THR A 559 -7.85 6.75 -29.72
CA THR A 559 -7.44 6.68 -28.29
C THR A 559 -7.42 8.09 -27.70
N LEU A 560 -8.18 8.32 -26.65
CA LEU A 560 -8.32 9.61 -25.96
C LEU A 560 -7.07 9.96 -25.16
#